data_5b9e114850e39c10038d1e00566e4230
#
_entry.id   5b9e114850e39c10038d1e00566e4230
#
_cell.length_a   1.000
_cell.length_b   1.000
_cell.length_c   1.000
_cell.angle_alpha   90.00
_cell.angle_beta   90.00
_cell.angle_gamma   90.00
#
_symmetry.space_group_name_H-M   'P 1'
#
loop_
_entity.id
_entity.type
_entity.pdbx_description
1 polymer ?
#
loop_
_entity_poly.entity_id
_entity_poly.type
_entity_poly.pdbx_seq_one_letter_code
_entity_poly.pdbx_strand_id
1 'polypeptide(L)'
;MTERLISLLREKNMKIATAESCTGGLLASKLTSVPGASRVFEYGFVTYSEGAKQKLIGVNEETLRRHSVYSSAVAEEMAVGCMEAAGADVGIGITGVAGTEPEIVMVDGVPTTVDPGTVYIACCCKRDGCTTVKVQRFMKSACARIGDGFREIIRENASDFAIEIAIEEIERCTNDTKS
;
A
#
# COMPACT_ATOMS: atom_id res chain seq x y z
N MET A 1 -2.16 -0.73 16.91
CA MET A 1 -1.40 -1.33 15.80
C MET A 1 -0.26 -0.44 15.33
N THR A 2 -0.48 0.82 15.02
CA THR A 2 0.55 1.74 14.51
C THR A 2 1.74 1.88 15.45
N GLU A 3 1.52 2.01 16.75
CA GLU A 3 2.59 2.05 17.75
C GLU A 3 3.45 0.78 17.77
N ARG A 4 2.82 -0.41 17.57
CA ARG A 4 3.54 -1.69 17.44
C ARG A 4 4.45 -1.69 16.22
N LEU A 5 3.96 -1.23 15.07
CA LEU A 5 4.77 -1.13 13.85
C LEU A 5 5.98 -0.23 14.05
N ILE A 6 5.77 0.99 14.58
CA ILE A 6 6.85 1.94 14.86
C ILE A 6 7.87 1.36 15.86
N SER A 7 7.40 0.68 16.91
CA SER A 7 8.28 0.03 17.89
C SER A 7 9.09 -1.11 17.28
N LEU A 8 8.46 -1.95 16.45
CA LEU A 8 9.09 -3.06 15.75
C LEU A 8 10.19 -2.56 14.78
N LEU A 9 9.89 -1.56 13.97
CA LEU A 9 10.86 -0.93 13.05
C LEU A 9 12.08 -0.37 13.81
N ARG A 10 11.84 0.29 14.94
CA ARG A 10 12.94 0.80 15.80
C ARG A 10 13.78 -0.33 16.39
N GLU A 11 13.14 -1.37 16.91
CA GLU A 11 13.81 -2.56 17.46
C GLU A 11 14.71 -3.24 16.42
N LYS A 12 14.20 -3.36 15.19
CA LYS A 12 14.93 -3.99 14.08
C LYS A 12 15.90 -3.04 13.37
N ASN A 13 15.95 -1.76 13.77
CA ASN A 13 16.71 -0.71 13.10
C ASN A 13 16.41 -0.63 11.59
N MET A 14 15.12 -0.64 11.26
CA MET A 14 14.60 -0.60 9.89
C MET A 14 13.84 0.69 9.64
N LYS A 15 13.90 1.18 8.39
CA LYS A 15 13.10 2.30 7.89
C LYS A 15 12.00 1.81 6.97
N ILE A 16 10.88 2.53 6.96
CA ILE A 16 9.73 2.25 6.11
C ILE A 16 9.38 3.45 5.24
N ALA A 17 8.96 3.18 4.00
CA ALA A 17 8.37 4.16 3.08
C ALA A 17 7.00 3.70 2.60
N THR A 18 6.15 4.65 2.18
CA THR A 18 4.80 4.36 1.69
C THR A 18 4.54 4.98 0.32
N ALA A 19 3.83 4.26 -0.55
CA ALA A 19 3.28 4.78 -1.79
C ALA A 19 1.75 4.59 -1.78
N GLU A 20 1.03 5.69 -1.71
CA GLU A 20 -0.41 5.71 -1.50
C GLU A 20 -1.15 6.27 -2.72
N SER A 21 -2.20 5.59 -3.14
CA SER A 21 -3.14 6.05 -4.16
C SER A 21 -4.49 6.38 -3.51
N CYS A 22 -5.40 5.42 -3.39
CA CYS A 22 -6.75 5.67 -2.87
C CYS A 22 -6.78 6.14 -1.40
N THR A 23 -5.79 5.82 -0.59
CA THR A 23 -5.66 6.27 0.81
C THR A 23 -5.21 7.74 0.93
N GLY A 24 -4.51 8.27 -0.09
CA GLY A 24 -4.22 9.70 -0.23
C GLY A 24 -3.39 10.31 0.91
N GLY A 25 -2.45 9.56 1.48
CA GLY A 25 -1.59 9.99 2.58
C GLY A 25 -2.11 9.60 3.97
N LEU A 26 -3.21 8.85 4.07
CA LEU A 26 -3.79 8.47 5.36
C LEU A 26 -2.89 7.49 6.13
N LEU A 27 -2.24 6.55 5.45
CA LEU A 27 -1.25 5.66 6.08
C LEU A 27 -0.06 6.46 6.62
N ALA A 28 0.50 7.37 5.83
CA ALA A 28 1.58 8.26 6.27
C ALA A 28 1.15 9.11 7.48
N SER A 29 -0.09 9.62 7.47
CA SER A 29 -0.67 10.35 8.60
C SER A 29 -0.76 9.50 9.86
N LYS A 30 -1.23 8.24 9.75
CA LYS A 30 -1.27 7.28 10.88
C LYS A 30 0.13 7.00 11.42
N LEU A 31 1.12 6.78 10.57
CA LEU A 31 2.50 6.53 11.01
C LEU A 31 3.08 7.74 11.75
N THR A 32 2.90 8.93 11.20
CA THR A 32 3.44 10.17 11.78
C THR A 32 2.70 10.63 13.04
N SER A 33 1.52 10.10 13.33
CA SER A 33 0.81 10.36 14.59
C SER A 33 1.48 9.75 15.83
N VAL A 34 2.39 8.77 15.62
CA VAL A 34 3.07 8.07 16.71
C VAL A 34 4.37 8.80 17.11
N PRO A 35 4.58 9.12 18.40
CA PRO A 35 5.81 9.74 18.86
C PRO A 35 7.05 8.91 18.50
N GLY A 36 8.04 9.56 17.89
CA GLY A 36 9.29 8.92 17.46
C GLY A 36 9.23 8.26 16.08
N ALA A 37 8.15 8.42 15.32
CA ALA A 37 8.01 7.94 13.94
C ALA A 37 9.11 8.49 13.02
N SER A 38 9.60 9.70 13.25
CA SER A 38 10.66 10.32 12.43
C SER A 38 11.99 9.53 12.41
N ARG A 39 12.17 8.58 13.32
CA ARG A 39 13.37 7.72 13.35
C ARG A 39 13.29 6.59 12.32
N VAL A 40 12.08 6.24 11.87
CA VAL A 40 11.81 5.08 11.03
C VAL A 40 11.04 5.39 9.75
N PHE A 41 10.41 6.56 9.65
CA PHE A 41 9.62 7.00 8.50
C PHE A 41 10.08 8.39 8.04
N GLU A 42 10.59 8.47 6.82
CA GLU A 42 11.09 9.72 6.22
C GLU A 42 10.28 10.14 4.97
N TYR A 43 9.79 9.16 4.20
CA TYR A 43 9.11 9.40 2.93
C TYR A 43 7.77 8.70 2.82
N GLY A 44 6.74 9.49 2.48
CA GLY A 44 5.44 9.02 2.04
C GLY A 44 5.09 9.64 0.69
N PHE A 45 4.90 8.81 -0.33
CA PHE A 45 4.57 9.23 -1.68
C PHE A 45 3.06 9.14 -1.91
N VAL A 46 2.39 10.25 -2.18
CA VAL A 46 1.01 10.25 -2.67
C VAL A 46 1.05 10.22 -4.19
N THR A 47 0.90 9.01 -4.76
CA THR A 47 0.99 8.74 -6.20
C THR A 47 -0.39 8.48 -6.79
N TYR A 48 -1.24 9.52 -6.81
CA TYR A 48 -2.67 9.36 -7.12
C TYR A 48 -2.95 9.09 -8.60
N SER A 49 -2.10 9.58 -9.51
CA SER A 49 -2.18 9.34 -10.96
C SER A 49 -1.14 8.31 -11.43
N GLU A 50 -1.37 7.71 -12.60
CA GLU A 50 -0.40 6.83 -13.25
C GLU A 50 0.93 7.54 -13.52
N GLY A 51 0.88 8.77 -14.02
CA GLY A 51 2.09 9.57 -14.25
C GLY A 51 2.88 9.87 -12.97
N ALA A 52 2.20 10.05 -11.81
CA ALA A 52 2.88 10.20 -10.52
C ALA A 52 3.55 8.89 -10.08
N LYS A 53 2.89 7.74 -10.30
CA LYS A 53 3.46 6.41 -10.01
C LYS A 53 4.73 6.16 -10.82
N GLN A 54 4.70 6.46 -12.11
CA GLN A 54 5.86 6.34 -12.99
C GLN A 54 6.99 7.28 -12.59
N LYS A 55 6.68 8.57 -12.45
CA LYS A 55 7.69 9.62 -12.26
C LYS A 55 8.38 9.57 -10.90
N LEU A 56 7.63 9.27 -9.83
CA LEU A 56 8.12 9.38 -8.45
C LEU A 56 8.70 8.08 -7.91
N ILE A 57 8.14 6.94 -8.32
CA ILE A 57 8.49 5.64 -7.77
C ILE A 57 8.71 4.55 -8.83
N GLY A 58 8.85 4.94 -10.11
CA GLY A 58 9.31 4.08 -11.18
C GLY A 58 8.37 2.95 -11.60
N VAL A 59 7.05 3.04 -11.31
CA VAL A 59 6.09 2.06 -11.80
C VAL A 59 6.13 1.98 -13.32
N ASN A 60 6.24 0.77 -13.87
CA ASN A 60 6.45 0.56 -15.29
C ASN A 60 5.17 0.84 -16.10
N GLU A 61 5.30 1.58 -17.20
CA GLU A 61 4.21 1.87 -18.11
C GLU A 61 3.58 0.61 -18.69
N GLU A 62 4.37 -0.39 -19.00
CA GLU A 62 3.90 -1.68 -19.52
C GLU A 62 3.07 -2.44 -18.48
N THR A 63 3.44 -2.38 -17.21
CA THR A 63 2.67 -2.97 -16.11
C THR A 63 1.30 -2.29 -15.96
N LEU A 64 1.27 -0.96 -16.03
CA LEU A 64 0.02 -0.19 -16.04
C LEU A 64 -0.87 -0.56 -17.21
N ARG A 65 -0.30 -0.68 -18.42
CA ARG A 65 -1.02 -1.05 -19.62
C ARG A 65 -1.59 -2.47 -19.57
N ARG A 66 -0.82 -3.44 -19.08
CA ARG A 66 -1.20 -4.86 -19.04
C ARG A 66 -2.17 -5.20 -17.92
N HIS A 67 -2.00 -4.60 -16.76
CA HIS A 67 -2.69 -5.01 -15.54
C HIS A 67 -3.65 -3.95 -15.00
N SER A 68 -3.67 -2.74 -15.57
CA SER A 68 -4.30 -1.53 -15.06
C SER A 68 -3.72 -1.02 -13.74
N VAL A 69 -4.08 0.21 -13.40
CA VAL A 69 -3.68 0.88 -12.15
C VAL A 69 -4.22 0.16 -10.90
N TYR A 70 -5.29 -0.60 -11.02
CA TYR A 70 -5.91 -1.37 -9.93
C TYR A 70 -5.55 -2.85 -10.03
N SER A 71 -4.31 -3.18 -9.69
CA SER A 71 -3.80 -4.55 -9.78
C SER A 71 -2.76 -4.86 -8.71
N SER A 72 -2.56 -6.14 -8.44
CA SER A 72 -1.49 -6.62 -7.56
C SER A 72 -0.10 -6.26 -8.08
N ALA A 73 0.11 -6.37 -9.40
CA ALA A 73 1.38 -6.04 -10.04
C ALA A 73 1.76 -4.57 -9.81
N VAL A 74 0.81 -3.64 -9.97
CA VAL A 74 1.06 -2.22 -9.71
C VAL A 74 1.28 -1.95 -8.21
N ALA A 75 0.54 -2.59 -7.30
CA ALA A 75 0.77 -2.45 -5.87
C ALA A 75 2.18 -2.92 -5.47
N GLU A 76 2.66 -4.03 -6.07
CA GLU A 76 4.00 -4.57 -5.86
C GLU A 76 5.08 -3.59 -6.33
N GLU A 77 4.98 -3.10 -7.56
CA GLU A 77 5.92 -2.11 -8.09
C GLU A 77 5.89 -0.80 -7.28
N MET A 78 4.73 -0.39 -6.76
CA MET A 78 4.61 0.77 -5.86
C MET A 78 5.36 0.52 -4.55
N ALA A 79 5.26 -0.67 -3.95
CA ALA A 79 5.95 -1.01 -2.71
C ALA A 79 7.47 -1.03 -2.91
N VAL A 80 7.95 -1.71 -3.95
CA VAL A 80 9.37 -1.76 -4.29
C VAL A 80 9.89 -0.38 -4.65
N GLY A 81 9.20 0.34 -5.51
CA GLY A 81 9.62 1.65 -6.00
C GLY A 81 9.72 2.70 -4.89
N CYS A 82 8.77 2.74 -3.94
CA CYS A 82 8.86 3.68 -2.82
C CYS A 82 9.99 3.31 -1.84
N MET A 83 10.22 2.01 -1.61
CA MET A 83 11.33 1.53 -0.79
C MET A 83 12.68 1.97 -1.38
N GLU A 84 12.86 1.75 -2.68
CA GLU A 84 14.10 2.12 -3.40
C GLU A 84 14.30 3.64 -3.46
N ALA A 85 13.26 4.39 -3.83
CA ALA A 85 13.32 5.85 -3.92
C ALA A 85 13.63 6.53 -2.57
N ALA A 86 13.17 5.94 -1.46
CA ALA A 86 13.43 6.42 -0.12
C ALA A 86 14.74 5.88 0.49
N GLY A 87 15.37 4.86 -0.10
CA GLY A 87 16.46 4.13 0.54
C GLY A 87 16.02 3.43 1.84
N ALA A 88 14.74 3.03 1.92
CA ALA A 88 14.16 2.36 3.08
C ALA A 88 14.42 0.85 3.06
N ASP A 89 14.11 0.17 4.17
CA ASP A 89 14.22 -1.28 4.31
C ASP A 89 12.89 -1.99 4.04
N VAL A 90 11.78 -1.25 4.20
CA VAL A 90 10.42 -1.73 3.99
C VAL A 90 9.66 -0.72 3.12
N GLY A 91 8.91 -1.22 2.15
CA GLY A 91 8.03 -0.42 1.31
C GLY A 91 6.59 -0.92 1.36
N ILE A 92 5.63 0.00 1.38
CA ILE A 92 4.21 -0.31 1.26
C ILE A 92 3.64 0.39 0.03
N GLY A 93 2.97 -0.37 -0.84
CA GLY A 93 2.22 0.13 -1.98
C GLY A 93 0.73 -0.11 -1.83
N ILE A 94 -0.11 0.93 -2.02
CA ILE A 94 -1.57 0.83 -1.91
C ILE A 94 -2.21 1.44 -3.15
N THR A 95 -3.00 0.64 -3.88
CA THR A 95 -3.85 1.09 -4.99
C THR A 95 -5.22 0.43 -4.95
N GLY A 96 -6.28 1.08 -5.44
CA GLY A 96 -7.61 0.49 -5.42
C GLY A 96 -8.74 1.50 -5.64
N VAL A 97 -9.96 0.97 -5.68
CA VAL A 97 -11.20 1.71 -5.88
C VAL A 97 -11.86 1.98 -4.54
N ALA A 98 -11.74 3.21 -4.03
CA ALA A 98 -12.41 3.64 -2.80
C ALA A 98 -13.79 4.29 -3.07
N GLY A 99 -14.18 4.44 -4.33
CA GLY A 99 -15.49 4.96 -4.73
C GLY A 99 -16.63 3.99 -4.47
N THR A 100 -17.86 4.47 -4.64
CA THR A 100 -19.10 3.66 -4.49
C THR A 100 -19.52 2.97 -5.77
N GLU A 101 -18.96 3.38 -6.89
CA GLU A 101 -19.27 2.85 -8.22
C GLU A 101 -18.08 2.02 -8.76
N PRO A 102 -18.38 1.01 -9.59
CA PRO A 102 -17.35 0.25 -10.28
C PRO A 102 -16.52 1.16 -11.21
N GLU A 103 -15.25 0.86 -11.34
CA GLU A 103 -14.38 1.51 -12.33
C GLU A 103 -14.16 0.60 -13.53
N ILE A 104 -14.23 1.16 -14.73
CA ILE A 104 -13.89 0.42 -15.95
C ILE A 104 -12.49 0.83 -16.36
N VAL A 105 -11.60 -0.13 -16.38
CA VAL A 105 -10.18 0.04 -16.75
C VAL A 105 -9.82 -0.81 -17.96
N MET A 106 -8.76 -0.46 -18.65
CA MET A 106 -8.22 -1.27 -19.73
C MET A 106 -7.16 -2.21 -19.18
N VAL A 107 -7.34 -3.52 -19.38
CA VAL A 107 -6.37 -4.57 -19.04
C VAL A 107 -5.96 -5.24 -20.35
N ASP A 108 -4.74 -5.02 -20.77
CA ASP A 108 -4.20 -5.50 -22.05
C ASP A 108 -5.12 -5.21 -23.27
N GLY A 109 -5.70 -4.00 -23.26
CA GLY A 109 -6.61 -3.57 -24.31
C GLY A 109 -8.07 -4.03 -24.15
N VAL A 110 -8.39 -4.77 -23.07
CA VAL A 110 -9.75 -5.29 -22.80
C VAL A 110 -10.40 -4.49 -21.67
N PRO A 111 -11.62 -3.93 -21.88
CA PRO A 111 -12.36 -3.28 -20.80
C PRO A 111 -12.66 -4.26 -19.67
N THR A 112 -12.21 -3.95 -18.48
CA THR A 112 -12.36 -4.79 -17.28
C THR A 112 -12.98 -3.97 -16.15
N THR A 113 -13.96 -4.53 -15.47
CA THR A 113 -14.64 -3.88 -14.34
C THR A 113 -13.92 -4.22 -13.05
N VAL A 114 -13.61 -3.20 -12.26
CA VAL A 114 -13.07 -3.33 -10.89
C VAL A 114 -14.15 -2.87 -9.91
N ASP A 115 -14.54 -3.76 -9.01
CA ASP A 115 -15.60 -3.49 -8.05
C ASP A 115 -15.22 -2.45 -7.00
N PRO A 116 -16.17 -1.64 -6.51
CA PRO A 116 -15.99 -0.75 -5.39
C PRO A 116 -15.39 -1.45 -4.16
N GLY A 117 -14.47 -0.79 -3.48
CA GLY A 117 -13.84 -1.33 -2.27
C GLY A 117 -12.77 -2.38 -2.53
N THR A 118 -12.41 -2.65 -3.79
CA THR A 118 -11.27 -3.51 -4.11
C THR A 118 -9.99 -2.72 -3.92
N VAL A 119 -9.13 -3.15 -3.00
CA VAL A 119 -7.84 -2.52 -2.72
C VAL A 119 -6.74 -3.57 -2.76
N TYR A 120 -5.67 -3.25 -3.45
CA TYR A 120 -4.45 -4.03 -3.54
C TYR A 120 -3.40 -3.39 -2.65
N ILE A 121 -2.82 -4.16 -1.75
CA ILE A 121 -1.80 -3.73 -0.80
C ILE A 121 -0.63 -4.66 -0.92
N ALA A 122 0.55 -4.10 -1.15
CA ALA A 122 1.81 -4.82 -1.18
C ALA A 122 2.73 -4.30 -0.09
N CYS A 123 3.48 -5.20 0.51
CA CYS A 123 4.60 -4.87 1.39
C CYS A 123 5.83 -5.63 0.91
N CYS A 124 6.95 -4.95 0.77
CA CYS A 124 8.24 -5.56 0.48
C CYS A 124 9.21 -5.29 1.61
N CYS A 125 10.12 -6.24 1.83
CA CYS A 125 11.20 -6.13 2.81
C CYS A 125 12.53 -6.42 2.12
N LYS A 126 13.51 -5.52 2.30
CA LYS A 126 14.80 -5.59 1.61
C LYS A 126 15.65 -6.79 2.02
N ARG A 127 15.48 -7.32 3.26
CA ARG A 127 16.35 -8.35 3.81
C ARG A 127 16.24 -9.70 3.11
N ASP A 128 15.06 -10.05 2.63
CA ASP A 128 14.82 -11.34 1.95
C ASP A 128 14.51 -11.20 0.46
N GLY A 129 14.37 -9.98 -0.05
CA GLY A 129 14.02 -9.71 -1.44
C GLY A 129 12.61 -10.16 -1.83
N CYS A 130 11.78 -10.57 -0.86
CA CYS A 130 10.42 -10.98 -1.09
C CYS A 130 9.44 -9.81 -0.98
N THR A 131 8.38 -9.89 -1.77
CA THR A 131 7.24 -8.98 -1.71
C THR A 131 5.98 -9.76 -1.39
N THR A 132 5.31 -9.40 -0.32
CA THR A 132 4.00 -9.94 0.01
C THR A 132 2.92 -9.02 -0.53
N VAL A 133 2.06 -9.56 -1.40
CA VAL A 133 0.90 -8.83 -1.93
C VAL A 133 -0.38 -9.42 -1.37
N LYS A 134 -1.22 -8.60 -0.77
CA LYS A 134 -2.56 -8.97 -0.31
C LYS A 134 -3.61 -8.12 -1.02
N VAL A 135 -4.70 -8.78 -1.44
CA VAL A 135 -5.86 -8.12 -2.03
C VAL A 135 -7.00 -8.15 -1.03
N GLN A 136 -7.48 -6.96 -0.66
CA GLN A 136 -8.63 -6.82 0.22
C GLN A 136 -9.82 -6.28 -0.57
N ARG A 137 -10.98 -6.92 -0.40
CA ARG A 137 -12.26 -6.43 -0.91
C ARG A 137 -13.16 -6.05 0.27
N PHE A 138 -13.53 -4.78 0.32
CA PHE A 138 -14.48 -4.27 1.29
C PHE A 138 -15.87 -4.25 0.63
N MET A 139 -16.73 -5.20 1.00
CA MET A 139 -18.02 -5.37 0.34
C MET A 139 -18.95 -4.20 0.62
N LYS A 140 -19.51 -3.60 -0.44
CA LYS A 140 -20.51 -2.52 -0.37
C LYS A 140 -21.72 -2.90 0.52
N SER A 141 -22.11 -4.18 0.58
CA SER A 141 -23.21 -4.67 1.43
C SER A 141 -22.95 -4.52 2.93
N ALA A 142 -21.70 -4.65 3.37
CA ALA A 142 -21.33 -4.42 4.77
C ALA A 142 -21.35 -2.93 5.13
N CYS A 143 -21.18 -2.06 4.14
CA CYS A 143 -21.14 -0.61 4.28
C CYS A 143 -22.44 0.09 3.84
N ALA A 144 -23.43 -0.63 3.31
CA ALA A 144 -24.66 -0.06 2.74
C ALA A 144 -25.52 0.76 3.73
N ARG A 145 -25.22 0.68 5.03
CA ARG A 145 -25.86 1.49 6.08
C ARG A 145 -25.16 2.82 6.35
N ILE A 146 -24.05 3.13 5.67
CA ILE A 146 -23.11 4.19 6.05
C ILE A 146 -23.17 5.39 5.10
N GLY A 147 -24.00 5.33 4.03
CA GLY A 147 -24.22 6.47 3.13
C GLY A 147 -22.92 7.05 2.58
N ASP A 148 -22.74 8.37 2.72
CA ASP A 148 -21.58 9.12 2.17
C ASP A 148 -20.21 8.75 2.78
N GLY A 149 -20.17 7.93 3.84
CA GLY A 149 -18.94 7.52 4.54
C GLY A 149 -18.20 6.32 3.92
N PHE A 150 -18.71 5.69 2.85
CA PHE A 150 -18.12 4.47 2.28
C PHE A 150 -16.64 4.67 1.89
N ARG A 151 -16.33 5.75 1.18
CA ARG A 151 -14.97 6.08 0.75
C ARG A 151 -13.99 6.20 1.92
N GLU A 152 -14.40 6.86 3.00
CA GLU A 152 -13.55 7.05 4.19
C GLU A 152 -13.28 5.72 4.89
N ILE A 153 -14.31 4.86 5.01
CA ILE A 153 -14.16 3.51 5.58
C ILE A 153 -13.18 2.66 4.78
N ILE A 154 -13.25 2.70 3.44
CA ILE A 154 -12.27 1.97 2.62
C ILE A 154 -10.86 2.47 2.86
N ARG A 155 -10.65 3.78 2.92
CA ARG A 155 -9.34 4.40 3.17
C ARG A 155 -8.80 4.03 4.55
N GLU A 156 -9.62 4.12 5.58
CA GLU A 156 -9.26 3.75 6.97
C GLU A 156 -8.89 2.28 7.06
N ASN A 157 -9.75 1.39 6.59
CA ASN A 157 -9.52 -0.05 6.66
C ASN A 157 -8.32 -0.49 5.82
N ALA A 158 -8.12 0.11 4.63
CA ALA A 158 -6.96 -0.18 3.80
C ALA A 158 -5.65 0.24 4.49
N SER A 159 -5.64 1.39 5.15
CA SER A 159 -4.48 1.87 5.90
C SER A 159 -4.19 0.97 7.12
N ASP A 160 -5.22 0.54 7.86
CA ASP A 160 -5.05 -0.35 9.00
C ASP A 160 -4.55 -1.74 8.57
N PHE A 161 -5.11 -2.29 7.49
CA PHE A 161 -4.68 -3.56 6.93
C PHE A 161 -3.23 -3.50 6.39
N ALA A 162 -2.82 -2.37 5.81
CA ALA A 162 -1.44 -2.16 5.39
C ALA A 162 -0.45 -2.20 6.57
N ILE A 163 -0.85 -1.68 7.73
CA ILE A 163 -0.05 -1.75 8.97
C ILE A 163 0.08 -3.20 9.45
N GLU A 164 -1.02 -3.98 9.39
CA GLU A 164 -1.00 -5.41 9.76
C GLU A 164 -0.05 -6.20 8.88
N ILE A 165 -0.16 -6.03 7.55
CA ILE A 165 0.71 -6.70 6.58
C ILE A 165 2.19 -6.33 6.83
N ALA A 166 2.48 -5.07 7.11
CA ALA A 166 3.85 -4.63 7.38
C ALA A 166 4.43 -5.28 8.62
N ILE A 167 3.65 -5.42 9.71
CA ILE A 167 4.09 -6.11 10.93
C ILE A 167 4.41 -7.57 10.61
N GLU A 168 3.48 -8.30 9.97
CA GLU A 168 3.66 -9.70 9.60
C GLU A 168 4.91 -9.89 8.73
N GLU A 169 5.10 -9.03 7.75
CA GLU A 169 6.21 -9.11 6.80
C GLU A 169 7.56 -8.85 7.47
N ILE A 170 7.64 -7.84 8.34
CA ILE A 170 8.87 -7.54 9.10
C ILE A 170 9.20 -8.69 10.04
N GLU A 171 8.22 -9.24 10.75
CA GLU A 171 8.42 -10.39 11.63
C GLU A 171 8.91 -11.61 10.85
N ARG A 172 8.31 -11.92 9.69
CA ARG A 172 8.72 -13.00 8.80
C ARG A 172 10.16 -12.83 8.34
N CYS A 173 10.48 -11.71 7.72
CA CYS A 173 11.81 -11.48 7.13
C CYS A 173 12.94 -11.32 8.17
N THR A 174 12.60 -11.11 9.44
CA THR A 174 13.60 -10.99 10.51
C THR A 174 13.76 -12.26 11.35
N ASN A 175 12.83 -13.23 11.24
CA ASN A 175 12.89 -14.51 11.96
C ASN A 175 13.63 -15.60 11.15
N ASP A 176 13.57 -15.56 9.81
CA ASP A 176 14.24 -16.55 8.94
C ASP A 176 15.78 -16.48 8.97
N THR A 177 16.34 -15.45 9.63
CA THR A 177 17.81 -15.31 9.79
C THR A 177 18.40 -16.08 10.99
N LYS A 178 17.61 -16.93 11.68
CA LYS A 178 18.06 -17.74 12.82
C LYS A 178 18.25 -19.24 12.53
N SER A 179 18.25 -19.62 11.23
CA SER A 179 18.48 -21.01 10.80
C SER A 179 19.88 -21.18 10.25
#